data_345d802366a9bfd642883f1cccde9d12
#
_entry.id   345d802366a9bfd642883f1cccde9d12
#
_cell.length_a   1.000
_cell.length_b   1.000
_cell.length_c   1.000
_cell.angle_alpha   90.00
_cell.angle_beta   90.00
_cell.angle_gamma   90.00
#
_symmetry.space_group_name_H-M   'P 1'
#
loop_
_entity.id
_entity.type
_entity.pdbx_description
1 polymer ?
#
loop_
_entity_poly.entity_id
_entity_poly.type
_entity_poly.pdbx_seq_one_letter_code
_entity_poly.pdbx_strand_id
1 'polypeptide(L)'
;MIRKLSFALFGALCAFSLACSGDGRTPLVLYSPHGRDLLSLIEKRYEQLHPKVDVRWLDMGAQEVYDRIRSEKANPQADVWYGGPQSTFAQGAADGLLAPFHPTWAGAISPESRRADDLYFGLYRTAPVLVYNDQAVQAADAPKDWDDLLAPRFAGKVLIRDPLASGTMRTLFGSILARSVAETGSEERGWQWLRRLDVQTKEYTSTPALLMEKLNRREGLVTVWELTDMLWQKKRGAPLGYAFPASGTPVIDDSIGLVVGAAHPEEAKAFIEWVGSPEAQKLAAEQAFRLPARTDLPPESLPEWARDVLARLVPAKVDWNLMSAKTKEWMATWDRTVRSRGGEAVPGAHAG
;
A
#
# COMPACT_ATOMS: atom_id res chain seq x y z
N MET A 1 -68.44 -54.60 -8.86
CA MET A 1 -68.26 -53.56 -9.91
C MET A 1 -67.70 -52.32 -9.26
N ILE A 2 -66.42 -52.13 -9.30
CA ILE A 2 -65.73 -50.91 -8.78
C ILE A 2 -64.81 -50.43 -9.87
N ARG A 3 -65.10 -49.26 -10.46
CA ARG A 3 -64.35 -48.58 -11.49
C ARG A 3 -63.09 -47.93 -10.88
N LYS A 4 -61.92 -48.29 -11.40
CA LYS A 4 -60.67 -47.62 -11.09
C LYS A 4 -60.58 -46.34 -11.92
N LEU A 5 -60.49 -45.18 -11.28
CA LEU A 5 -60.12 -43.89 -11.90
C LEU A 5 -58.60 -43.68 -11.78
N SER A 6 -57.92 -43.69 -12.89
CA SER A 6 -56.51 -43.33 -12.94
C SER A 6 -56.39 -41.82 -13.12
N PHE A 7 -55.80 -41.11 -12.14
CA PHE A 7 -55.41 -39.70 -12.24
C PHE A 7 -54.00 -39.65 -12.78
N ALA A 8 -53.82 -39.15 -14.01
CA ALA A 8 -52.53 -38.83 -14.57
C ALA A 8 -52.16 -37.40 -14.12
N LEU A 9 -51.17 -37.30 -13.24
CA LEU A 9 -50.61 -36.01 -12.79
C LEU A 9 -49.51 -35.60 -13.75
N PHE A 10 -49.80 -34.63 -14.61
CA PHE A 10 -48.83 -34.02 -15.51
C PHE A 10 -48.06 -32.95 -14.74
N GLY A 11 -46.86 -33.29 -14.23
CA GLY A 11 -45.97 -32.36 -13.58
C GLY A 11 -45.26 -31.48 -14.61
N ALA A 12 -45.73 -30.25 -14.73
CA ALA A 12 -45.00 -29.22 -15.47
C ALA A 12 -43.78 -28.79 -14.65
N LEU A 13 -42.58 -29.25 -15.04
CA LEU A 13 -41.29 -28.80 -14.50
C LEU A 13 -40.98 -27.43 -15.10
N CYS A 14 -41.42 -26.35 -14.42
CA CYS A 14 -40.93 -25.00 -14.72
C CYS A 14 -39.45 -24.91 -14.34
N ALA A 15 -38.58 -25.06 -15.32
CA ALA A 15 -37.20 -24.67 -15.18
C ALA A 15 -37.14 -23.15 -15.03
N PHE A 16 -37.08 -22.68 -13.77
CA PHE A 16 -36.68 -21.30 -13.48
C PHE A 16 -35.21 -21.18 -13.81
N SER A 17 -34.92 -20.77 -15.04
CA SER A 17 -33.62 -20.22 -15.37
C SER A 17 -33.49 -18.92 -14.57
N LEU A 18 -32.73 -18.96 -13.47
CA LEU A 18 -32.19 -17.75 -12.87
C LEU A 18 -31.21 -17.18 -13.91
N ALA A 19 -31.74 -16.36 -14.81
CA ALA A 19 -30.92 -15.42 -15.55
C ALA A 19 -30.37 -14.45 -14.50
N CYS A 20 -29.11 -14.62 -14.07
CA CYS A 20 -28.33 -13.53 -13.52
C CYS A 20 -28.34 -12.44 -14.59
N SER A 21 -29.20 -11.44 -14.43
CA SER A 21 -29.20 -10.23 -15.23
C SER A 21 -27.99 -9.38 -14.85
N GLY A 22 -26.79 -9.85 -15.20
CA GLY A 22 -25.64 -8.99 -15.34
C GLY A 22 -25.93 -8.03 -16.51
N ASP A 23 -25.49 -6.80 -16.42
CA ASP A 23 -25.62 -5.79 -17.48
C ASP A 23 -24.88 -6.14 -18.79
N GLY A 24 -24.38 -7.37 -18.91
CA GLY A 24 -23.66 -7.90 -20.08
C GLY A 24 -22.20 -7.45 -20.16
N ARG A 25 -21.68 -6.74 -19.13
CA ARG A 25 -20.29 -6.35 -19.04
C ARG A 25 -19.42 -7.46 -18.44
N THR A 26 -18.16 -7.54 -18.89
CA THR A 26 -17.17 -8.47 -18.33
C THR A 26 -16.65 -7.90 -17.01
N PRO A 27 -16.74 -8.63 -15.90
CA PRO A 27 -16.18 -8.14 -14.63
C PRO A 27 -14.64 -8.14 -14.68
N LEU A 28 -14.05 -7.12 -14.05
CA LEU A 28 -12.60 -7.02 -13.81
C LEU A 28 -12.39 -6.73 -12.33
N VAL A 29 -11.83 -7.69 -11.61
CA VAL A 29 -11.72 -7.61 -10.14
C VAL A 29 -10.32 -7.18 -9.73
N LEU A 30 -10.24 -6.04 -9.03
CA LEU A 30 -9.01 -5.45 -8.52
C LEU A 30 -8.94 -5.59 -7.00
N TYR A 31 -7.83 -6.11 -6.47
CA TYR A 31 -7.53 -6.03 -5.04
C TYR A 31 -6.47 -4.96 -4.81
N SER A 32 -6.72 -4.02 -3.91
CA SER A 32 -5.90 -2.80 -3.80
C SER A 32 -5.91 -2.18 -2.40
N PRO A 33 -4.78 -1.58 -1.97
CA PRO A 33 -4.71 -0.75 -0.76
C PRO A 33 -4.78 0.75 -1.04
N HIS A 34 -5.16 1.16 -2.25
CA HIS A 34 -5.03 2.56 -2.68
C HIS A 34 -6.13 3.51 -2.19
N GLY A 35 -7.19 2.98 -1.56
CA GLY A 35 -8.30 3.76 -1.08
C GLY A 35 -9.31 4.17 -2.17
N ARG A 36 -10.52 4.45 -1.74
CA ARG A 36 -11.68 4.74 -2.59
C ARG A 36 -11.44 5.86 -3.62
N ASP A 37 -10.73 6.91 -3.23
CA ASP A 37 -10.59 8.09 -4.09
C ASP A 37 -9.86 7.75 -5.41
N LEU A 38 -8.74 7.01 -5.34
CA LEU A 38 -8.06 6.56 -6.55
C LEU A 38 -8.86 5.47 -7.27
N LEU A 39 -9.38 4.50 -6.53
CA LEU A 39 -10.06 3.35 -7.12
C LEU A 39 -11.31 3.78 -7.91
N SER A 40 -12.14 4.66 -7.35
CA SER A 40 -13.31 5.19 -8.06
C SER A 40 -12.94 6.08 -9.25
N LEU A 41 -11.84 6.82 -9.17
CA LEU A 41 -11.33 7.62 -10.29
C LEU A 41 -10.94 6.73 -11.47
N ILE A 42 -10.17 5.68 -11.19
CA ILE A 42 -9.65 4.73 -12.18
C ILE A 42 -10.78 3.89 -12.76
N GLU A 43 -11.69 3.35 -11.94
CA GLU A 43 -12.90 2.65 -12.35
C GLU A 43 -13.68 3.49 -13.36
N LYS A 44 -14.09 4.70 -12.95
CA LYS A 44 -14.89 5.60 -13.80
C LYS A 44 -14.22 5.90 -15.12
N ARG A 45 -12.90 6.19 -15.11
CA ARG A 45 -12.18 6.53 -16.35
C ARG A 45 -11.98 5.32 -17.24
N TYR A 46 -11.64 4.17 -16.67
CA TYR A 46 -11.43 2.93 -17.42
C TYR A 46 -12.72 2.45 -18.08
N GLU A 47 -13.85 2.44 -17.35
CA GLU A 47 -15.15 2.05 -17.90
C GLU A 47 -15.66 2.99 -19.01
N GLN A 48 -15.34 4.29 -18.92
CA GLN A 48 -15.63 5.23 -20.02
C GLN A 48 -14.90 4.86 -21.31
N LEU A 49 -13.67 4.36 -21.21
CA LEU A 49 -12.86 3.92 -22.35
C LEU A 49 -13.19 2.50 -22.80
N HIS A 50 -13.64 1.67 -21.87
CA HIS A 50 -13.95 0.25 -22.06
C HIS A 50 -15.38 -0.07 -21.57
N PRO A 51 -16.45 0.38 -22.28
CA PRO A 51 -17.83 0.31 -21.78
C PRO A 51 -18.38 -1.13 -21.63
N LYS A 52 -17.65 -2.13 -22.11
CA LYS A 52 -17.98 -3.55 -21.93
C LYS A 52 -17.36 -4.18 -20.68
N VAL A 53 -16.56 -3.43 -19.93
CA VAL A 53 -15.90 -3.90 -18.69
C VAL A 53 -16.60 -3.30 -17.47
N ASP A 54 -16.80 -4.12 -16.44
CA ASP A 54 -17.34 -3.74 -15.13
C ASP A 54 -16.22 -3.86 -14.10
N VAL A 55 -15.60 -2.75 -13.75
CA VAL A 55 -14.48 -2.72 -12.79
C VAL A 55 -15.02 -2.84 -11.37
N ARG A 56 -14.59 -3.89 -10.70
CA ARG A 56 -14.93 -4.15 -9.29
C ARG A 56 -13.67 -4.15 -8.46
N TRP A 57 -13.65 -3.40 -7.38
CA TRP A 57 -12.47 -3.35 -6.53
C TRP A 57 -12.79 -3.61 -5.07
N LEU A 58 -11.81 -4.18 -4.38
CA LEU A 58 -11.81 -4.33 -2.94
C LEU A 58 -10.64 -3.53 -2.37
N ASP A 59 -10.99 -2.58 -1.50
CA ASP A 59 -10.02 -1.73 -0.78
C ASP A 59 -9.72 -2.36 0.58
N MET A 60 -8.45 -2.73 0.80
CA MET A 60 -7.98 -3.36 2.04
C MET A 60 -6.50 -3.08 2.25
N GLY A 61 -5.96 -3.30 3.45
CA GLY A 61 -4.54 -3.08 3.73
C GLY A 61 -3.61 -3.93 2.84
N ALA A 62 -2.41 -3.42 2.50
CA ALA A 62 -1.49 -4.11 1.58
C ALA A 62 -1.14 -5.55 2.02
N GLN A 63 -1.00 -5.80 3.32
CA GLN A 63 -0.79 -7.16 3.83
C GLN A 63 -2.05 -8.03 3.68
N GLU A 64 -3.23 -7.44 3.87
CA GLU A 64 -4.51 -8.14 3.73
C GLU A 64 -4.76 -8.54 2.27
N VAL A 65 -4.41 -7.67 1.30
CA VAL A 65 -4.42 -8.01 -0.13
C VAL A 65 -3.58 -9.26 -0.40
N TYR A 66 -2.32 -9.27 0.05
CA TYR A 66 -1.44 -10.42 -0.12
C TYR A 66 -2.01 -11.69 0.54
N ASP A 67 -2.45 -11.61 1.79
CA ASP A 67 -2.98 -12.76 2.52
C ASP A 67 -4.24 -13.32 1.86
N ARG A 68 -5.09 -12.44 1.32
CA ARG A 68 -6.31 -12.81 0.62
C ARG A 68 -6.01 -13.50 -0.71
N ILE A 69 -5.18 -12.92 -1.57
CA ILE A 69 -4.77 -13.55 -2.84
C ILE A 69 -4.14 -14.93 -2.56
N ARG A 70 -3.30 -15.03 -1.52
CA ARG A 70 -2.69 -16.29 -1.11
C ARG A 70 -3.73 -17.32 -0.66
N SER A 71 -4.71 -16.93 0.13
CA SER A 71 -5.77 -17.84 0.60
C SER A 71 -6.71 -18.30 -0.53
N GLU A 72 -6.88 -17.46 -1.54
CA GLU A 72 -7.72 -17.72 -2.72
C GLU A 72 -6.96 -18.40 -3.87
N LYS A 73 -5.66 -18.76 -3.69
CA LYS A 73 -4.80 -19.31 -4.76
C LYS A 73 -5.40 -20.49 -5.52
N ALA A 74 -6.17 -21.36 -4.85
CA ALA A 74 -6.82 -22.51 -5.49
C ALA A 74 -8.07 -22.12 -6.31
N ASN A 75 -8.65 -20.96 -6.04
CA ASN A 75 -9.82 -20.40 -6.73
C ASN A 75 -9.73 -18.87 -6.72
N PRO A 76 -8.87 -18.27 -7.56
CA PRO A 76 -8.60 -16.84 -7.56
C PRO A 76 -9.87 -16.03 -7.81
N GLN A 77 -10.06 -14.99 -7.00
CA GLN A 77 -11.20 -14.07 -7.14
C GLN A 77 -10.76 -12.73 -7.71
N ALA A 78 -9.50 -12.38 -7.60
CA ALA A 78 -8.93 -11.17 -8.20
C ALA A 78 -8.31 -11.47 -9.55
N ASP A 79 -8.46 -10.53 -10.49
CA ASP A 79 -7.77 -10.54 -11.77
C ASP A 79 -6.45 -9.76 -11.70
N VAL A 80 -6.46 -8.64 -10.98
CA VAL A 80 -5.29 -7.76 -10.83
C VAL A 80 -5.01 -7.48 -9.35
N TRP A 81 -3.75 -7.62 -8.96
CA TRP A 81 -3.23 -7.06 -7.73
C TRP A 81 -2.74 -5.64 -8.06
N TYR A 82 -3.45 -4.62 -7.57
CA TYR A 82 -3.27 -3.22 -7.91
C TYR A 82 -2.81 -2.39 -6.72
N GLY A 83 -1.51 -2.20 -6.58
CA GLY A 83 -0.92 -1.39 -5.52
C GLY A 83 -0.42 -2.18 -4.31
N GLY A 84 0.45 -1.52 -3.59
CA GLY A 84 1.19 -2.02 -2.45
C GLY A 84 2.69 -2.10 -2.72
N PRO A 85 3.51 -2.13 -1.64
CA PRO A 85 4.95 -2.07 -1.75
C PRO A 85 5.53 -3.23 -2.58
N GLN A 86 6.54 -2.92 -3.38
CA GLN A 86 7.29 -3.90 -4.16
C GLN A 86 7.79 -5.10 -3.33
N SER A 87 8.12 -4.89 -2.06
CA SER A 87 8.53 -5.98 -1.15
C SER A 87 7.42 -7.01 -0.91
N THR A 88 6.16 -6.57 -0.86
CA THR A 88 4.99 -7.45 -0.73
C THR A 88 4.74 -8.23 -2.03
N PHE A 89 4.92 -7.57 -3.18
CA PHE A 89 4.87 -8.23 -4.49
C PHE A 89 5.98 -9.25 -4.68
N ALA A 90 7.20 -8.96 -4.22
CA ALA A 90 8.31 -9.92 -4.25
C ALA A 90 7.97 -11.19 -3.44
N GLN A 91 7.31 -11.04 -2.31
CA GLN A 91 6.82 -12.17 -1.50
C GLN A 91 5.72 -12.94 -2.24
N GLY A 92 4.74 -12.22 -2.85
CA GLY A 92 3.69 -12.84 -3.67
C GLY A 92 4.23 -13.60 -4.87
N ALA A 93 5.26 -13.07 -5.52
CA ALA A 93 5.96 -13.74 -6.62
C ALA A 93 6.66 -15.04 -6.16
N ALA A 94 7.33 -15.00 -4.99
CA ALA A 94 7.96 -16.19 -4.40
C ALA A 94 6.93 -17.28 -4.05
N ASP A 95 5.72 -16.89 -3.65
CA ASP A 95 4.61 -17.81 -3.34
C ASP A 95 3.83 -18.26 -4.60
N GLY A 96 4.23 -17.79 -5.80
CA GLY A 96 3.58 -18.11 -7.08
C GLY A 96 2.14 -17.59 -7.16
N LEU A 97 1.91 -16.34 -6.74
CA LEU A 97 0.61 -15.67 -6.77
C LEU A 97 0.40 -14.81 -8.01
N LEU A 98 1.47 -14.57 -8.78
CA LEU A 98 1.48 -13.68 -9.93
C LEU A 98 1.79 -14.44 -11.21
N ALA A 99 1.16 -14.03 -12.31
CA ALA A 99 1.41 -14.53 -13.65
C ALA A 99 2.26 -13.53 -14.44
N PRO A 100 3.16 -13.99 -15.31
CA PRO A 100 3.99 -13.10 -16.11
C PRO A 100 3.16 -12.37 -17.18
N PHE A 101 3.41 -11.07 -17.29
CA PHE A 101 2.86 -10.21 -18.35
C PHE A 101 3.80 -9.03 -18.55
N HIS A 102 4.31 -8.81 -19.74
CA HIS A 102 5.21 -7.70 -20.07
C HIS A 102 4.43 -6.54 -20.68
N PRO A 103 4.09 -5.47 -19.92
CA PRO A 103 3.37 -4.33 -20.49
C PRO A 103 4.28 -3.49 -21.39
N THR A 104 3.70 -2.84 -22.39
CA THR A 104 4.45 -2.02 -23.38
C THR A 104 5.22 -0.87 -22.74
N TRP A 105 4.77 -0.40 -21.60
CA TRP A 105 5.42 0.67 -20.82
C TRP A 105 6.52 0.21 -19.85
N ALA A 106 6.81 -1.10 -19.81
CA ALA A 106 7.85 -1.63 -18.88
C ALA A 106 9.22 -0.96 -19.04
N GLY A 107 9.56 -0.49 -20.24
CA GLY A 107 10.78 0.27 -20.52
C GLY A 107 10.77 1.72 -20.01
N ALA A 108 9.61 2.23 -19.61
CA ALA A 108 9.44 3.62 -19.15
C ALA A 108 9.58 3.79 -17.62
N ILE A 109 9.85 2.72 -16.89
CA ILE A 109 10.16 2.74 -15.45
C ILE A 109 11.60 2.29 -15.21
N SER A 110 12.14 2.60 -14.02
CA SER A 110 13.51 2.19 -13.70
C SER A 110 13.62 0.65 -13.61
N PRO A 111 14.80 0.08 -13.93
CA PRO A 111 14.99 -1.38 -13.81
C PRO A 111 14.72 -1.92 -12.40
N GLU A 112 14.98 -1.13 -11.36
CA GLU A 112 14.75 -1.48 -9.96
C GLU A 112 13.26 -1.54 -9.61
N SER A 113 12.41 -0.84 -10.37
CA SER A 113 10.96 -0.78 -10.18
C SER A 113 10.23 -1.96 -10.85
N ARG A 114 10.96 -2.91 -11.44
CA ARG A 114 10.36 -4.09 -12.10
C ARG A 114 11.12 -5.36 -11.80
N ARG A 115 10.43 -6.46 -11.90
CA ARG A 115 11.04 -7.78 -11.77
C ARG A 115 11.41 -8.33 -13.15
N ALA A 116 12.57 -8.99 -13.23
CA ALA A 116 13.10 -9.49 -14.51
C ALA A 116 12.27 -10.61 -15.16
N ASP A 117 11.43 -11.30 -14.37
CA ASP A 117 10.52 -12.35 -14.83
C ASP A 117 9.10 -11.84 -15.14
N ASP A 118 8.93 -10.52 -15.27
CA ASP A 118 7.68 -9.85 -15.67
C ASP A 118 6.46 -10.13 -14.76
N LEU A 119 6.69 -10.47 -13.49
CA LEU A 119 5.61 -10.78 -12.55
C LEU A 119 4.96 -9.53 -11.94
N TYR A 120 5.69 -8.42 -11.81
CA TYR A 120 5.15 -7.14 -11.32
C TYR A 120 6.00 -5.95 -11.77
N PHE A 121 5.37 -4.77 -11.75
CA PHE A 121 5.95 -3.50 -12.19
C PHE A 121 5.56 -2.39 -11.22
N GLY A 122 6.49 -1.50 -10.89
CA GLY A 122 6.20 -0.28 -10.16
C GLY A 122 5.31 0.64 -10.99
N LEU A 123 4.24 1.13 -10.39
CA LEU A 123 3.24 1.96 -11.05
C LEU A 123 3.26 3.38 -10.52
N TYR A 124 3.28 3.52 -9.19
CA TYR A 124 3.36 4.80 -8.50
C TYR A 124 4.51 4.79 -7.51
N ARG A 125 4.94 5.97 -7.10
CA ARG A 125 5.92 6.15 -6.02
C ARG A 125 5.29 6.86 -4.85
N THR A 126 5.66 6.43 -3.67
CA THR A 126 5.33 7.12 -2.43
C THR A 126 6.51 7.05 -1.47
N ALA A 127 6.43 7.85 -0.40
CA ALA A 127 7.43 7.84 0.65
C ALA A 127 6.79 8.14 2.00
N PRO A 128 7.24 7.50 3.08
CA PRO A 128 6.91 7.94 4.42
C PRO A 128 7.45 9.36 4.65
N VAL A 129 6.61 10.22 5.23
CA VAL A 129 6.98 11.57 5.64
C VAL A 129 6.63 11.79 7.11
N LEU A 130 7.32 12.73 7.74
CA LEU A 130 6.98 13.19 9.08
C LEU A 130 5.74 14.07 8.98
N VAL A 131 4.68 13.73 9.71
CA VAL A 131 3.40 14.46 9.71
C VAL A 131 3.11 14.96 11.11
N TYR A 132 2.61 16.17 11.22
CA TYR A 132 2.29 16.79 12.51
C TYR A 132 1.00 17.62 12.41
N ASN A 133 0.30 17.78 13.54
CA ASN A 133 -0.80 18.71 13.63
C ASN A 133 -0.25 20.14 13.76
N ASP A 134 -0.43 20.97 12.73
CA ASP A 134 0.16 22.32 12.61
C ASP A 134 -0.50 23.38 13.51
N GLN A 135 -1.64 23.06 14.12
CA GLN A 135 -2.25 23.88 15.16
C GLN A 135 -1.69 23.57 16.56
N ALA A 136 -1.01 22.45 16.74
CA ALA A 136 -0.47 22.01 18.02
C ALA A 136 1.07 22.02 18.05
N VAL A 137 1.71 21.90 16.91
CA VAL A 137 3.17 21.89 16.74
C VAL A 137 3.55 23.00 15.79
N GLN A 138 4.25 24.02 16.29
CA GLN A 138 4.73 25.11 15.44
C GLN A 138 5.76 24.59 14.41
N ALA A 139 5.83 25.24 13.26
CA ALA A 139 6.75 24.81 12.19
C ALA A 139 8.24 24.77 12.64
N ALA A 140 8.63 25.63 13.57
CA ALA A 140 9.99 25.64 14.14
C ALA A 140 10.27 24.39 15.00
N ASP A 141 9.25 23.84 15.66
CA ASP A 141 9.30 22.69 16.56
C ASP A 141 8.93 21.38 15.87
N ALA A 142 8.49 21.43 14.61
CA ALA A 142 8.11 20.26 13.82
C ALA A 142 9.32 19.32 13.65
N PRO A 143 9.10 18.00 13.61
CA PRO A 143 10.18 17.05 13.35
C PRO A 143 10.73 17.26 11.95
N LYS A 144 12.07 17.26 11.81
CA LYS A 144 12.82 17.44 10.55
C LYS A 144 13.55 16.18 10.11
N ASP A 145 13.73 15.23 11.03
CA ASP A 145 14.34 13.94 10.76
C ASP A 145 13.72 12.86 11.64
N TRP A 146 14.03 11.60 11.36
CA TRP A 146 13.51 10.44 12.09
C TRP A 146 13.80 10.51 13.59
N ASP A 147 15.00 10.93 13.97
CA ASP A 147 15.41 11.00 15.37
C ASP A 147 14.66 12.08 16.17
N ASP A 148 14.09 13.06 15.51
CA ASP A 148 13.28 14.08 16.17
C ASP A 148 12.00 13.50 16.79
N LEU A 149 11.48 12.37 16.24
CA LEU A 149 10.35 11.65 16.84
C LEU A 149 10.68 11.09 18.24
N LEU A 150 11.96 10.91 18.52
CA LEU A 150 12.47 10.40 19.81
C LEU A 150 12.67 11.51 20.85
N ALA A 151 12.40 12.78 20.48
CA ALA A 151 12.59 13.91 21.38
C ALA A 151 11.58 13.88 22.54
N PRO A 152 11.98 14.25 23.79
CA PRO A 152 11.11 14.21 24.96
C PRO A 152 9.79 14.97 24.81
N ARG A 153 9.77 16.02 23.99
CA ARG A 153 8.54 16.82 23.71
C ARG A 153 7.42 15.99 23.05
N PHE A 154 7.75 14.86 22.43
CA PHE A 154 6.80 13.96 21.77
C PHE A 154 6.48 12.70 22.59
N ALA A 155 6.98 12.60 23.83
CA ALA A 155 6.71 11.46 24.70
C ALA A 155 5.20 11.23 24.88
N GLY A 156 4.72 10.03 24.50
CA GLY A 156 3.30 9.66 24.53
C GLY A 156 2.41 10.48 23.56
N LYS A 157 2.99 11.11 22.54
CA LYS A 157 2.27 11.93 21.55
C LYS A 157 2.46 11.48 20.12
N VAL A 158 3.27 10.45 19.89
CA VAL A 158 3.45 9.85 18.57
C VAL A 158 2.30 8.86 18.31
N LEU A 159 1.69 8.93 17.16
CA LEU A 159 0.75 7.92 16.67
C LEU A 159 1.43 7.15 15.55
N ILE A 160 1.32 5.84 15.54
CA ILE A 160 1.89 4.99 14.48
C ILE A 160 0.79 4.10 13.90
N ARG A 161 0.73 3.99 12.59
CA ARG A 161 -0.09 2.95 11.95
C ARG A 161 0.55 1.58 12.21
N ASP A 162 -0.25 0.60 12.62
CA ASP A 162 0.24 -0.74 12.94
C ASP A 162 1.08 -1.34 11.79
N PRO A 163 2.38 -1.60 12.00
CA PRO A 163 3.27 -2.10 10.94
C PRO A 163 2.95 -3.54 10.51
N LEU A 164 2.18 -4.30 11.30
CA LEU A 164 1.75 -5.64 10.89
C LEU A 164 0.71 -5.59 9.78
N ALA A 165 -0.08 -4.51 9.72
CA ALA A 165 -1.13 -4.33 8.72
C ALA A 165 -0.77 -3.31 7.62
N SER A 166 0.26 -2.47 7.85
CA SER A 166 0.67 -1.39 6.94
C SER A 166 1.95 -1.73 6.19
N GLY A 167 1.87 -1.80 4.86
CA GLY A 167 3.06 -1.96 4.01
C GLY A 167 4.05 -0.82 4.16
N THR A 168 3.57 0.43 4.24
CA THR A 168 4.39 1.64 4.41
C THR A 168 5.15 1.61 5.74
N MET A 169 4.46 1.33 6.85
CA MET A 169 5.13 1.25 8.17
C MET A 169 6.07 0.06 8.26
N ARG A 170 5.72 -1.06 7.67
CA ARG A 170 6.61 -2.23 7.55
C ARG A 170 7.88 -1.88 6.79
N THR A 171 7.77 -1.13 5.69
CA THR A 171 8.91 -0.64 4.92
C THR A 171 9.77 0.31 5.75
N LEU A 172 9.17 1.26 6.46
CA LEU A 172 9.92 2.17 7.32
C LEU A 172 10.70 1.41 8.41
N PHE A 173 10.03 0.55 9.16
CA PHE A 173 10.66 -0.20 10.26
C PHE A 173 11.78 -1.11 9.74
N GLY A 174 11.53 -1.79 8.62
CA GLY A 174 12.54 -2.58 7.93
C GLY A 174 13.73 -1.74 7.46
N SER A 175 13.49 -0.54 6.93
CA SER A 175 14.56 0.35 6.46
C SER A 175 15.44 0.87 7.62
N ILE A 176 14.88 1.09 8.81
CA ILE A 176 15.65 1.44 10.03
C ILE A 176 16.59 0.30 10.41
N LEU A 177 16.10 -0.95 10.36
CA LEU A 177 16.91 -2.13 10.66
C LEU A 177 17.97 -2.38 9.58
N ALA A 178 17.60 -2.30 8.30
CA ALA A 178 18.52 -2.47 7.19
C ALA A 178 19.63 -1.41 7.21
N ARG A 179 19.30 -0.15 7.53
CA ARG A 179 20.28 0.91 7.70
C ARG A 179 21.26 0.59 8.85
N SER A 180 20.74 0.09 9.97
CA SER A 180 21.60 -0.33 11.08
C SER A 180 22.60 -1.42 10.66
N VAL A 181 22.15 -2.42 9.91
CA VAL A 181 23.03 -3.47 9.37
C VAL A 181 24.08 -2.89 8.43
N ALA A 182 23.68 -1.98 7.53
CA ALA A 182 24.60 -1.35 6.58
C ALA A 182 25.69 -0.50 7.28
N GLU A 183 25.32 0.20 8.37
CA GLU A 183 26.23 1.11 9.10
C GLU A 183 27.12 0.37 10.12
N THR A 184 26.61 -0.70 10.75
CA THR A 184 27.26 -1.32 11.93
C THR A 184 27.50 -2.81 11.81
N GLY A 185 27.00 -3.45 10.75
CA GLY A 185 26.99 -4.92 10.61
C GLY A 185 25.96 -5.63 11.50
N SER A 186 25.10 -4.88 12.24
CA SER A 186 24.17 -5.44 13.22
C SER A 186 22.82 -4.72 13.18
N GLU A 187 21.74 -5.44 13.52
CA GLU A 187 20.38 -4.89 13.66
C GLU A 187 20.20 -4.09 14.97
N GLU A 188 21.12 -4.23 15.95
CA GLU A 188 20.88 -3.81 17.32
C GLU A 188 20.60 -2.31 17.46
N ARG A 189 21.32 -1.44 16.74
CA ARG A 189 21.06 0.01 16.76
C ARG A 189 19.65 0.34 16.22
N GLY A 190 19.21 -0.40 15.20
CA GLY A 190 17.84 -0.27 14.69
C GLY A 190 16.78 -0.71 15.71
N TRP A 191 17.01 -1.82 16.39
CA TRP A 191 16.14 -2.27 17.48
C TRP A 191 16.08 -1.27 18.64
N GLN A 192 17.20 -0.67 19.03
CA GLN A 192 17.24 0.39 20.04
C GLN A 192 16.42 1.60 19.61
N TRP A 193 16.51 1.99 18.33
CA TRP A 193 15.70 3.08 17.80
C TRP A 193 14.20 2.75 17.84
N LEU A 194 13.79 1.56 17.42
CA LEU A 194 12.39 1.13 17.44
C LEU A 194 11.84 1.03 18.88
N ARG A 195 12.65 0.57 19.84
CA ARG A 195 12.26 0.57 21.27
C ARG A 195 12.05 1.99 21.80
N ARG A 196 12.92 2.93 21.43
CA ARG A 196 12.76 4.34 21.82
C ARG A 196 11.53 4.96 21.14
N LEU A 197 11.22 4.61 19.90
CA LEU A 197 9.99 5.05 19.25
C LEU A 197 8.76 4.49 19.95
N ASP A 198 8.77 3.24 20.39
CA ASP A 198 7.68 2.63 21.15
C ASP A 198 7.36 3.40 22.44
N VAL A 199 8.40 3.84 23.18
CA VAL A 199 8.24 4.70 24.36
C VAL A 199 7.53 6.03 24.02
N GLN A 200 7.79 6.60 22.86
CA GLN A 200 7.14 7.84 22.40
C GLN A 200 5.73 7.58 21.88
N THR A 201 5.44 6.33 21.48
CA THR A 201 4.19 5.97 20.80
C THR A 201 3.04 5.88 21.79
N LYS A 202 2.04 6.73 21.59
CA LYS A 202 0.79 6.68 22.34
C LYS A 202 -0.07 5.48 21.96
N GLU A 203 -0.11 5.18 20.65
CA GLU A 203 -0.99 4.15 20.12
C GLU A 203 -0.53 3.68 18.74
N TYR A 204 -0.70 2.38 18.48
CA TYR A 204 -0.62 1.76 17.17
C TYR A 204 -2.02 1.63 16.59
N THR A 205 -2.37 2.48 15.62
CA THR A 205 -3.72 2.55 15.08
C THR A 205 -4.01 1.43 14.07
N SER A 206 -5.23 0.91 14.08
CA SER A 206 -5.64 -0.22 13.23
C SER A 206 -5.93 0.18 11.77
N THR A 207 -6.26 1.44 11.49
CA THR A 207 -6.58 1.91 10.13
C THR A 207 -5.97 3.28 9.84
N PRO A 208 -5.73 3.64 8.55
CA PRO A 208 -5.31 4.99 8.17
C PRO A 208 -6.32 6.07 8.60
N ALA A 209 -7.60 5.79 8.44
CA ALA A 209 -8.66 6.73 8.82
C ALA A 209 -8.61 7.08 10.31
N LEU A 210 -8.45 6.07 11.17
CA LEU A 210 -8.32 6.26 12.61
C LEU A 210 -7.06 7.05 12.97
N LEU A 211 -5.93 6.78 12.30
CA LEU A 211 -4.69 7.54 12.49
C LEU A 211 -4.92 9.03 12.23
N MET A 212 -5.51 9.37 11.09
CA MET A 212 -5.75 10.76 10.69
C MET A 212 -6.79 11.45 11.57
N GLU A 213 -7.86 10.74 11.94
CA GLU A 213 -8.87 11.26 12.87
C GLU A 213 -8.26 11.64 14.21
N LYS A 214 -7.46 10.76 14.81
CA LYS A 214 -6.79 11.00 16.09
C LYS A 214 -5.77 12.14 16.01
N LEU A 215 -5.00 12.19 14.91
CA LEU A 215 -4.05 13.29 14.68
C LEU A 215 -4.77 14.64 14.55
N ASN A 216 -5.86 14.70 13.79
CA ASN A 216 -6.68 15.90 13.63
C ASN A 216 -7.30 16.35 14.95
N ARG A 217 -7.71 15.42 15.81
CA ARG A 217 -8.25 15.71 17.15
C ARG A 217 -7.19 16.01 18.20
N ARG A 218 -5.90 16.01 17.83
CA ARG A 218 -4.75 16.20 18.74
C ARG A 218 -4.67 15.13 19.85
N GLU A 219 -5.19 13.94 19.60
CA GLU A 219 -5.00 12.80 20.50
C GLU A 219 -3.55 12.30 20.49
N GLY A 220 -2.83 12.54 19.41
CA GLY A 220 -1.39 12.58 19.27
C GLY A 220 -1.02 13.81 18.45
N LEU A 221 0.25 14.18 18.43
CA LEU A 221 0.71 15.41 17.80
C LEU A 221 1.51 15.18 16.52
N VAL A 222 2.18 14.05 16.42
CA VAL A 222 3.05 13.68 15.30
C VAL A 222 2.83 12.22 14.90
N THR A 223 3.11 11.93 13.64
CA THR A 223 3.11 10.56 13.10
C THR A 223 4.11 10.46 11.95
N VAL A 224 4.32 9.25 11.47
CA VAL A 224 4.88 8.98 10.14
C VAL A 224 3.78 8.40 9.28
N TRP A 225 3.60 8.96 8.10
CA TRP A 225 2.60 8.44 7.18
C TRP A 225 2.98 8.67 5.72
N GLU A 226 2.22 8.05 4.84
CA GLU A 226 2.39 8.12 3.42
C GLU A 226 2.08 9.52 2.87
N LEU A 227 2.97 10.03 2.02
CA LEU A 227 2.88 11.37 1.45
C LEU A 227 1.55 11.63 0.74
N THR A 228 1.08 10.67 -0.06
CA THR A 228 -0.14 10.83 -0.86
C THR A 228 -1.39 11.03 0.00
N ASP A 229 -1.53 10.22 1.05
CA ASP A 229 -2.65 10.35 2.00
C ASP A 229 -2.57 11.68 2.76
N MET A 230 -1.35 12.11 3.12
CA MET A 230 -1.12 13.40 3.76
C MET A 230 -1.56 14.56 2.85
N LEU A 231 -1.23 14.53 1.57
CA LEU A 231 -1.64 15.56 0.61
C LEU A 231 -3.16 15.60 0.44
N TRP A 232 -3.83 14.44 0.43
CA TRP A 232 -5.28 14.35 0.43
C TRP A 232 -5.92 14.99 1.67
N GLN A 233 -5.41 14.68 2.85
CA GLN A 233 -5.92 15.26 4.10
C GLN A 233 -5.76 16.79 4.08
N LYS A 234 -4.62 17.28 3.62
CA LYS A 234 -4.37 18.73 3.50
C LYS A 234 -5.31 19.39 2.50
N LYS A 235 -5.54 18.77 1.35
CA LYS A 235 -6.53 19.27 0.35
C LYS A 235 -7.95 19.38 0.93
N ARG A 236 -8.30 18.49 1.88
CA ARG A 236 -9.59 18.49 2.58
C ARG A 236 -9.63 19.45 3.77
N GLY A 237 -8.57 20.24 3.99
CA GLY A 237 -8.50 21.25 5.05
C GLY A 237 -8.09 20.71 6.42
N ALA A 238 -7.52 19.51 6.50
CA ALA A 238 -6.97 19.01 7.75
C ALA A 238 -5.81 19.89 8.21
N PRO A 239 -5.70 20.19 9.54
CA PRO A 239 -4.65 21.04 10.10
C PRO A 239 -3.34 20.25 10.23
N LEU A 240 -2.75 19.86 9.08
CA LEU A 240 -1.59 19.01 9.03
C LEU A 240 -0.44 19.68 8.26
N GLY A 241 0.73 19.67 8.88
CA GLY A 241 2.01 19.92 8.24
C GLY A 241 2.77 18.62 7.98
N TYR A 242 3.73 18.67 7.05
CA TYR A 242 4.63 17.55 6.82
C TYR A 242 6.05 18.02 6.49
N ALA A 243 7.02 17.15 6.74
CA ALA A 243 8.41 17.35 6.37
C ALA A 243 9.01 16.07 5.78
N PHE A 244 9.87 16.24 4.78
CA PHE A 244 10.75 15.16 4.34
C PHE A 244 11.88 15.02 5.35
N PRO A 245 12.19 13.79 5.79
CA PRO A 245 13.32 13.56 6.70
C PRO A 245 14.63 13.98 6.05
N ALA A 246 15.44 14.76 6.77
CA ALA A 246 16.71 15.29 6.26
C ALA A 246 17.72 14.18 5.90
N SER A 247 17.73 13.07 6.64
CA SER A 247 18.56 11.90 6.35
C SER A 247 18.03 11.02 5.22
N GLY A 248 16.91 11.40 4.61
CA GLY A 248 16.25 10.66 3.53
C GLY A 248 15.16 9.71 4.00
N THR A 249 14.32 9.31 3.06
CA THR A 249 13.19 8.40 3.28
C THR A 249 13.20 7.27 2.24
N PRO A 250 12.78 6.04 2.59
CA PRO A 250 12.63 4.99 1.61
C PRO A 250 11.57 5.39 0.58
N VAL A 251 11.94 5.38 -0.70
CA VAL A 251 10.98 5.54 -1.80
C VAL A 251 10.38 4.19 -2.09
N ILE A 252 9.07 4.10 -1.95
CA ILE A 252 8.31 2.88 -2.12
C ILE A 252 7.69 2.90 -3.51
N ASP A 253 8.01 1.92 -4.33
CA ASP A 253 7.28 1.65 -5.56
C ASP A 253 6.03 0.84 -5.22
N ASP A 254 4.87 1.44 -5.43
CA ASP A 254 3.59 0.74 -5.43
C ASP A 254 3.47 -0.03 -6.75
N SER A 255 3.36 -1.34 -6.66
CA SER A 255 3.42 -2.23 -7.81
C SER A 255 2.05 -2.67 -8.30
N ILE A 256 2.04 -3.23 -9.53
CA ILE A 256 0.90 -3.88 -10.15
C ILE A 256 1.32 -5.21 -10.74
N GLY A 257 0.43 -6.21 -10.71
CA GLY A 257 0.68 -7.52 -11.31
C GLY A 257 -0.60 -8.26 -11.65
N LEU A 258 -0.49 -9.15 -12.64
CA LEU A 258 -1.54 -10.08 -13.03
C LEU A 258 -1.62 -11.21 -11.99
N VAL A 259 -2.79 -11.50 -11.47
CA VAL A 259 -2.96 -12.63 -10.53
C VAL A 259 -2.93 -13.94 -11.29
N VAL A 260 -2.21 -14.95 -10.75
CA VAL A 260 -2.18 -16.29 -11.33
C VAL A 260 -3.58 -16.91 -11.31
N GLY A 261 -4.04 -17.45 -12.45
CA GLY A 261 -5.37 -18.04 -12.55
C GLY A 261 -6.53 -17.03 -12.58
N ALA A 262 -6.23 -15.74 -12.87
CA ALA A 262 -7.25 -14.72 -13.10
C ALA A 262 -8.39 -15.21 -14.02
N ALA A 263 -9.63 -14.93 -13.66
CA ALA A 263 -10.79 -15.35 -14.45
C ALA A 263 -10.89 -14.58 -15.78
N HIS A 264 -10.40 -13.33 -15.80
CA HIS A 264 -10.48 -12.43 -16.97
C HIS A 264 -9.07 -11.89 -17.32
N PRO A 265 -8.13 -12.76 -17.75
CA PRO A 265 -6.73 -12.37 -17.94
C PRO A 265 -6.52 -11.34 -19.05
N GLU A 266 -7.33 -11.33 -20.11
CA GLU A 266 -7.17 -10.38 -21.20
C GLU A 266 -7.63 -8.97 -20.79
N GLU A 267 -8.73 -8.86 -20.06
CA GLU A 267 -9.19 -7.61 -19.45
C GLU A 267 -8.18 -7.10 -18.41
N ALA A 268 -7.60 -7.99 -17.62
CA ALA A 268 -6.56 -7.66 -16.65
C ALA A 268 -5.31 -7.10 -17.34
N LYS A 269 -4.83 -7.73 -18.40
CA LYS A 269 -3.69 -7.22 -19.19
C LYS A 269 -4.00 -5.86 -19.81
N ALA A 270 -5.19 -5.70 -20.41
CA ALA A 270 -5.62 -4.43 -20.98
C ALA A 270 -5.69 -3.31 -19.92
N PHE A 271 -6.14 -3.64 -18.71
CA PHE A 271 -6.13 -2.70 -17.60
C PHE A 271 -4.71 -2.34 -17.16
N ILE A 272 -3.81 -3.32 -17.03
CA ILE A 272 -2.40 -3.08 -16.67
C ILE A 272 -1.72 -2.20 -17.72
N GLU A 273 -2.00 -2.43 -19.04
CA GLU A 273 -1.51 -1.56 -20.11
C GLU A 273 -1.99 -0.13 -19.94
N TRP A 274 -3.29 0.06 -19.75
CA TRP A 274 -3.86 1.40 -19.67
C TRP A 274 -3.41 2.16 -18.43
N VAL A 275 -3.44 1.52 -17.24
CA VAL A 275 -3.14 2.22 -15.98
C VAL A 275 -1.68 2.68 -15.88
N GLY A 276 -0.76 2.02 -16.60
CA GLY A 276 0.64 2.45 -16.76
C GLY A 276 0.88 3.44 -17.90
N SER A 277 -0.14 3.80 -18.67
CA SER A 277 -0.01 4.76 -19.78
C SER A 277 0.28 6.18 -19.29
N PRO A 278 0.88 7.07 -20.11
CA PRO A 278 1.08 8.47 -19.75
C PRO A 278 -0.22 9.19 -19.34
N GLU A 279 -1.34 8.87 -20.00
CA GLU A 279 -2.66 9.45 -19.70
C GLU A 279 -3.09 9.09 -18.26
N ALA A 280 -3.13 7.79 -17.94
CA ALA A 280 -3.59 7.32 -16.64
C ALA A 280 -2.66 7.76 -15.49
N GLN A 281 -1.36 7.79 -15.74
CA GLN A 281 -0.37 8.26 -14.78
C GLN A 281 -0.54 9.76 -14.45
N LYS A 282 -0.77 10.60 -15.47
CA LYS A 282 -1.07 12.01 -15.29
C LYS A 282 -2.39 12.23 -14.58
N LEU A 283 -3.44 11.51 -14.97
CA LEU A 283 -4.75 11.53 -14.31
C LEU A 283 -4.62 11.22 -12.81
N ALA A 284 -3.89 10.17 -12.47
CA ALA A 284 -3.66 9.77 -11.08
C ALA A 284 -2.83 10.82 -10.32
N ALA A 285 -1.85 11.45 -10.96
CA ALA A 285 -1.09 12.55 -10.35
C ALA A 285 -1.94 13.78 -10.10
N GLU A 286 -2.74 14.20 -11.07
CA GLU A 286 -3.56 15.42 -11.00
C GLU A 286 -4.72 15.28 -9.99
N GLN A 287 -5.38 14.14 -9.98
CA GLN A 287 -6.63 13.97 -9.25
C GLN A 287 -6.52 13.11 -7.99
N ALA A 288 -5.48 12.28 -7.85
CA ALA A 288 -5.32 11.36 -6.73
C ALA A 288 -3.96 11.41 -6.03
N PHE A 289 -3.15 12.45 -6.26
CA PHE A 289 -1.83 12.63 -5.65
C PHE A 289 -0.89 11.41 -5.79
N ARG A 290 -0.96 10.69 -6.92
CA ARG A 290 -0.06 9.57 -7.18
C ARG A 290 1.17 10.07 -7.96
N LEU A 291 2.35 9.90 -7.40
CA LEU A 291 3.59 10.23 -8.08
C LEU A 291 3.90 9.11 -9.09
N PRO A 292 3.99 9.38 -10.39
CA PRO A 292 4.26 8.35 -11.37
C PRO A 292 5.59 7.63 -11.15
N ALA A 293 5.64 6.32 -11.36
CA ALA A 293 6.90 5.58 -11.42
C ALA A 293 7.60 5.75 -12.79
N ARG A 294 6.86 6.20 -13.82
CA ARG A 294 7.42 6.50 -15.14
C ARG A 294 8.49 7.58 -15.07
N THR A 295 9.59 7.34 -15.78
CA THR A 295 10.75 8.25 -15.86
C THR A 295 10.79 9.08 -17.15
N ASP A 296 9.89 8.80 -18.09
CA ASP A 296 9.79 9.43 -19.40
C ASP A 296 8.74 10.55 -19.49
N LEU A 297 8.03 10.82 -18.38
CA LEU A 297 7.09 11.95 -18.35
C LEU A 297 7.84 13.26 -18.17
N PRO A 298 7.64 14.26 -19.06
CA PRO A 298 8.24 15.58 -18.90
C PRO A 298 7.80 16.20 -17.56
N PRO A 299 8.71 16.75 -16.76
CA PRO A 299 8.38 17.35 -15.46
C PRO A 299 7.27 18.40 -15.54
N GLU A 300 7.23 19.20 -16.61
CA GLU A 300 6.22 20.23 -16.86
C GLU A 300 4.82 19.64 -17.08
N SER A 301 4.71 18.36 -17.44
CA SER A 301 3.44 17.66 -17.60
C SER A 301 2.85 17.16 -16.28
N LEU A 302 3.59 17.29 -15.19
CA LEU A 302 3.16 16.89 -13.86
C LEU A 302 2.58 18.10 -13.08
N PRO A 303 1.62 17.89 -12.18
CA PRO A 303 1.11 18.96 -11.32
C PRO A 303 2.21 19.55 -10.42
N GLU A 304 2.02 20.78 -9.97
CA GLU A 304 2.99 21.52 -9.16
C GLU A 304 3.45 20.74 -7.92
N TRP A 305 2.50 20.12 -7.21
CA TRP A 305 2.83 19.32 -6.02
C TRP A 305 3.82 18.18 -6.32
N ALA A 306 3.67 17.52 -7.47
CA ALA A 306 4.57 16.41 -7.85
C ALA A 306 5.97 16.92 -8.19
N ARG A 307 6.07 18.08 -8.85
CA ARG A 307 7.36 18.74 -9.11
C ARG A 307 8.04 19.17 -7.80
N ASP A 308 7.28 19.75 -6.85
CA ASP A 308 7.81 20.13 -5.53
C ASP A 308 8.32 18.90 -4.77
N VAL A 309 7.56 17.80 -4.78
CA VAL A 309 7.99 16.53 -4.16
C VAL A 309 9.28 16.03 -4.78
N LEU A 310 9.35 15.95 -6.11
CA LEU A 310 10.55 15.47 -6.81
C LEU A 310 11.78 16.34 -6.53
N ALA A 311 11.60 17.64 -6.32
CA ALA A 311 12.68 18.56 -5.99
C ALA A 311 13.19 18.44 -4.53
N ARG A 312 12.33 18.01 -3.59
CA ARG A 312 12.61 18.01 -2.14
C ARG A 312 12.85 16.63 -1.56
N LEU A 313 12.33 15.58 -2.22
CA LEU A 313 12.45 14.20 -1.74
C LEU A 313 13.90 13.74 -1.81
N VAL A 314 14.48 13.37 -0.67
CA VAL A 314 15.79 12.73 -0.56
C VAL A 314 15.59 11.23 -0.42
N PRO A 315 15.91 10.41 -1.44
CA PRO A 315 15.79 8.97 -1.32
C PRO A 315 16.85 8.41 -0.35
N ALA A 316 16.41 7.60 0.61
CA ALA A 316 17.30 6.82 1.44
C ALA A 316 17.86 5.63 0.65
N LYS A 317 19.13 5.29 0.92
CA LYS A 317 19.71 4.03 0.42
C LYS A 317 19.12 2.87 1.21
N VAL A 318 18.41 1.96 0.54
CA VAL A 318 17.76 0.80 1.15
C VAL A 318 18.25 -0.48 0.50
N ASP A 319 18.70 -1.43 1.29
CA ASP A 319 18.95 -2.79 0.80
C ASP A 319 17.61 -3.56 0.71
N TRP A 320 16.98 -3.48 -0.44
CA TRP A 320 15.69 -4.12 -0.70
C TRP A 320 15.77 -5.66 -0.67
N ASN A 321 16.94 -6.25 -0.97
CA ASN A 321 17.13 -7.69 -0.90
C ASN A 321 17.13 -8.15 0.57
N LEU A 322 17.89 -7.48 1.42
CA LEU A 322 17.88 -7.73 2.86
C LEU A 322 16.48 -7.53 3.44
N MET A 323 15.80 -6.45 3.07
CA MET A 323 14.43 -6.21 3.50
C MET A 323 13.47 -7.30 3.08
N SER A 324 13.52 -7.73 1.83
CA SER A 324 12.67 -8.82 1.34
C SER A 324 12.89 -10.11 2.12
N ALA A 325 14.15 -10.45 2.43
CA ALA A 325 14.51 -11.64 3.17
C ALA A 325 14.10 -11.61 4.66
N LYS A 326 14.19 -10.43 5.30
CA LYS A 326 14.12 -10.28 6.76
C LYS A 326 12.84 -9.66 7.31
N THR A 327 12.07 -8.92 6.52
CA THR A 327 10.95 -8.12 7.03
C THR A 327 9.93 -8.97 7.81
N LYS A 328 9.63 -10.18 7.38
CA LYS A 328 8.71 -11.08 8.09
C LYS A 328 9.21 -11.42 9.49
N GLU A 329 10.47 -11.79 9.61
CA GLU A 329 11.14 -12.10 10.87
C GLU A 329 11.21 -10.86 11.77
N TRP A 330 11.60 -9.71 11.21
CA TRP A 330 11.69 -8.45 11.91
C TRP A 330 10.35 -8.00 12.48
N MET A 331 9.27 -8.11 11.72
CA MET A 331 7.94 -7.72 12.20
C MET A 331 7.44 -8.65 13.31
N ALA A 332 7.67 -9.96 13.20
CA ALA A 332 7.34 -10.89 14.26
C ALA A 332 8.17 -10.64 15.55
N THR A 333 9.45 -10.27 15.39
CA THR A 333 10.31 -9.90 16.52
C THR A 333 9.85 -8.60 17.15
N TRP A 334 9.56 -7.57 16.35
CA TRP A 334 9.03 -6.30 16.82
C TRP A 334 7.74 -6.48 17.63
N ASP A 335 6.79 -7.23 17.13
CA ASP A 335 5.51 -7.49 17.82
C ASP A 335 5.71 -8.17 19.17
N ARG A 336 6.61 -9.14 19.23
CA ARG A 336 6.88 -9.92 20.44
C ARG A 336 7.71 -9.14 21.47
N THR A 337 8.67 -8.31 21.03
CA THR A 337 9.74 -7.80 21.92
C THR A 337 9.78 -6.28 22.06
N VAL A 338 9.08 -5.52 21.21
CA VAL A 338 9.11 -4.06 21.23
C VAL A 338 7.74 -3.47 21.48
N ARG A 339 6.73 -3.94 20.75
CA ARG A 339 5.39 -3.36 20.74
C ARG A 339 4.81 -3.21 22.15
N SER A 340 4.46 -1.97 22.52
CA SER A 340 3.79 -1.61 23.78
C SER A 340 4.53 -2.07 25.05
N ARG A 341 5.86 -2.18 24.95
CA ARG A 341 6.70 -2.56 26.09
C ARG A 341 7.28 -1.38 26.86
N GLY A 342 7.01 -0.13 26.42
CA GLY A 342 7.42 1.07 27.13
C GLY A 342 8.94 1.19 27.36
N GLY A 343 9.74 0.53 26.54
CA GLY A 343 11.19 0.49 26.69
C GLY A 343 11.70 -0.50 27.76
N GLU A 344 10.85 -1.38 28.29
CA GLU A 344 11.30 -2.45 29.19
C GLU A 344 12.35 -3.34 28.49
N ALA A 345 13.46 -3.56 29.17
CA ALA A 345 14.48 -4.49 28.69
C ALA A 345 13.89 -5.89 28.61
N VAL A 346 14.00 -6.54 27.44
CA VAL A 346 13.55 -7.94 27.29
C VAL A 346 14.39 -8.82 28.23
N PRO A 347 13.78 -9.55 29.17
CA PRO A 347 14.53 -10.49 30.00
C PRO A 347 15.18 -11.54 29.11
N GLY A 348 16.51 -11.58 29.06
CA GLY A 348 17.27 -12.60 28.30
C GLY A 348 18.23 -12.06 27.22
N ALA A 349 18.31 -10.76 26.96
CA ALA A 349 19.35 -10.17 26.10
C ALA A 349 20.65 -9.98 26.93
N HIS A 350 21.24 -11.06 27.41
CA HIS A 350 22.58 -11.03 27.97
C HIS A 350 23.61 -11.23 26.84
N ALA A 351 24.62 -10.36 26.94
CA ALA A 351 25.84 -10.36 26.17
C ALA A 351 26.38 -11.78 25.95
N GLY A 352 26.62 -12.15 24.71
CA GLY A 352 27.48 -13.16 24.24
C GLY A 352 28.44 -12.54 23.24
#